data_26adf746f6bafe8608ec169c085c2004
#
_entry.id   26adf746f6bafe8608ec169c085c2004
#
_cell.length_a   1.000
_cell.length_b   1.000
_cell.length_c   1.000
_cell.angle_alpha   90.00
_cell.angle_beta   90.00
_cell.angle_gamma   90.00
#
_symmetry.space_group_name_H-M   'P 1'
#
loop_
_entity.id
_entity.type
_entity.pdbx_description
1 polymer ?
#
loop_
_entity_poly.entity_id
_entity_poly.type
_entity_poly.pdbx_seq_one_letter_code
_entity_poly.pdbx_strand_id
1 'polypeptide(L)'
;MLVANVLRFPLSLLIAIVNLPFIILGYKHVGIKFAIRSTLAIAGFALCLAFVKFPDVTPDKLLTAVFGGFFIGGGIGLAIRGGGVLDGTEIAALLVSKRSHLLKVGDVILILNIFIFLAAAFFLGIEPALYSILTYAAASKTIDFIIHGIEEYTAILIVSTKGDEIKEAIVADLHRGVTVLRGGGGMGSRGINELDQSILYSVVTRLEIGKVKSLAKEIDPAAFITTHALSDVEGGLIKRPLLHH
;
A
#
# COMPACT_ATOMS: atom_id res chain seq x y z
N MET A 1 -20.38 -7.29 -14.86
CA MET A 1 -21.58 -6.62 -15.38
C MET A 1 -21.97 -7.09 -16.78
N LEU A 2 -21.08 -7.14 -17.79
CA LEU A 2 -21.41 -7.63 -19.14
C LEU A 2 -22.06 -9.03 -19.13
N VAL A 3 -21.43 -9.99 -18.44
CA VAL A 3 -21.90 -11.38 -18.35
C VAL A 3 -23.22 -11.49 -17.59
N ALA A 4 -23.44 -10.67 -16.55
CA ALA A 4 -24.70 -10.65 -15.80
C ALA A 4 -25.87 -10.16 -16.65
N ASN A 5 -25.66 -9.16 -17.50
CA ASN A 5 -26.67 -8.65 -18.42
C ASN A 5 -27.00 -9.62 -19.55
N VAL A 6 -26.00 -10.35 -20.05
CA VAL A 6 -26.17 -11.33 -21.13
C VAL A 6 -26.84 -12.62 -20.62
N LEU A 7 -26.45 -13.12 -19.46
CA LEU A 7 -26.93 -14.40 -18.92
C LEU A 7 -28.16 -14.27 -18.01
N ARG A 8 -28.63 -13.05 -17.69
CA ARG A 8 -29.75 -12.77 -16.74
C ARG A 8 -29.59 -13.42 -15.35
N PHE A 9 -28.35 -13.76 -14.94
CA PHE A 9 -28.06 -14.26 -13.60
C PHE A 9 -27.86 -13.10 -12.60
N PRO A 10 -28.29 -13.26 -11.33
CA PRO A 10 -28.02 -12.26 -10.31
C PRO A 10 -26.51 -12.09 -10.12
N LEU A 11 -26.06 -10.83 -10.05
CA LEU A 11 -24.65 -10.47 -9.95
C LEU A 11 -23.97 -11.15 -8.74
N SER A 12 -24.69 -11.29 -7.64
CA SER A 12 -24.20 -11.96 -6.42
C SER A 12 -23.80 -13.42 -6.65
N LEU A 13 -24.61 -14.18 -7.40
CA LEU A 13 -24.31 -15.58 -7.74
C LEU A 13 -23.14 -15.67 -8.71
N LEU A 14 -23.08 -14.77 -9.67
CA LEU A 14 -22.02 -14.74 -10.67
C LEU A 14 -20.66 -14.46 -10.03
N ILE A 15 -20.58 -13.54 -9.07
CA ILE A 15 -19.36 -13.25 -8.30
C ILE A 15 -18.88 -14.51 -7.59
N ALA A 16 -19.75 -15.23 -6.90
CA ALA A 16 -19.37 -16.45 -6.19
C ALA A 16 -18.84 -17.53 -7.16
N ILE A 17 -19.53 -17.76 -8.28
CA ILE A 17 -19.16 -18.80 -9.27
C ILE A 17 -17.84 -18.47 -9.97
N VAL A 18 -17.67 -17.22 -10.42
CA VAL A 18 -16.43 -16.80 -11.12
C VAL A 18 -15.21 -16.86 -10.23
N ASN A 19 -15.37 -16.59 -8.93
CA ASN A 19 -14.25 -16.61 -7.98
C ASN A 19 -13.92 -18.02 -7.47
N LEU A 20 -14.82 -19.00 -7.61
CA LEU A 20 -14.61 -20.37 -7.13
C LEU A 20 -13.31 -21.03 -7.64
N PRO A 21 -12.97 -21.02 -8.95
CA PRO A 21 -11.73 -21.61 -9.44
C PRO A 21 -10.49 -20.93 -8.86
N PHE A 22 -10.54 -19.64 -8.63
CA PHE A 22 -9.43 -18.89 -8.04
C PHE A 22 -9.24 -19.21 -6.56
N ILE A 23 -10.33 -19.41 -5.81
CA ILE A 23 -10.27 -19.86 -4.41
C ILE A 23 -9.61 -21.25 -4.33
N ILE A 24 -9.97 -22.18 -5.22
CA ILE A 24 -9.36 -23.52 -5.28
C ILE A 24 -7.86 -23.42 -5.60
N LEU A 25 -7.48 -22.57 -6.53
CA LEU A 25 -6.07 -22.30 -6.84
C LEU A 25 -5.34 -21.66 -5.67
N GLY A 26 -5.95 -20.69 -5.00
CA GLY A 26 -5.42 -20.06 -3.80
C GLY A 26 -5.20 -21.06 -2.65
N TYR A 27 -6.13 -21.99 -2.45
CA TYR A 27 -5.97 -23.08 -1.48
C TYR A 27 -4.70 -23.90 -1.74
N LYS A 28 -4.46 -24.30 -3.00
CA LYS A 28 -3.30 -25.12 -3.37
C LYS A 28 -1.95 -24.41 -3.24
N HIS A 29 -1.91 -23.08 -3.43
CA HIS A 29 -0.65 -22.35 -3.56
C HIS A 29 -0.34 -21.43 -2.35
N VAL A 30 -1.36 -21.01 -1.61
CA VAL A 30 -1.20 -20.09 -0.46
C VAL A 30 -1.54 -20.79 0.86
N GLY A 31 -2.57 -21.63 0.87
CA GLY A 31 -2.93 -22.45 2.02
C GLY A 31 -4.38 -22.30 2.47
N ILE A 32 -4.76 -23.16 3.43
CA ILE A 32 -6.15 -23.28 3.90
C ILE A 32 -6.67 -22.01 4.60
N LYS A 33 -5.86 -21.34 5.42
CA LYS A 33 -6.27 -20.13 6.14
C LYS A 33 -6.65 -19.00 5.19
N PHE A 34 -5.87 -18.82 4.13
CA PHE A 34 -6.14 -17.86 3.07
C PHE A 34 -7.44 -18.21 2.33
N ALA A 35 -7.62 -19.47 1.93
CA ALA A 35 -8.82 -19.92 1.23
C ALA A 35 -10.10 -19.71 2.04
N ILE A 36 -10.09 -20.03 3.35
CA ILE A 36 -11.23 -19.81 4.24
C ILE A 36 -11.57 -18.32 4.33
N ARG A 37 -10.58 -17.46 4.59
CA ARG A 37 -10.78 -16.00 4.72
C ARG A 37 -11.32 -15.38 3.42
N SER A 38 -10.75 -15.76 2.28
CA SER A 38 -11.21 -15.30 0.98
C SER A 38 -12.62 -15.78 0.66
N THR A 39 -12.95 -17.03 0.98
CA THR A 39 -14.31 -17.57 0.82
C THR A 39 -15.32 -16.81 1.67
N LEU A 40 -14.98 -16.53 2.94
CA LEU A 40 -15.86 -15.76 3.83
C LEU A 40 -16.03 -14.32 3.33
N ALA A 41 -14.97 -13.68 2.86
CA ALA A 41 -15.03 -12.32 2.33
C ALA A 41 -15.89 -12.25 1.05
N ILE A 42 -15.69 -13.16 0.10
CA ILE A 42 -16.46 -13.23 -1.16
C ILE A 42 -17.93 -13.61 -0.88
N ALA A 43 -18.18 -14.57 0.01
CA ALA A 43 -19.54 -14.94 0.41
C ALA A 43 -20.26 -13.78 1.10
N GLY A 44 -19.60 -13.08 2.04
CA GLY A 44 -20.13 -11.90 2.69
C GLY A 44 -20.47 -10.78 1.69
N PHE A 45 -19.57 -10.52 0.75
CA PHE A 45 -19.81 -9.55 -0.31
C PHE A 45 -20.99 -9.93 -1.21
N ALA A 46 -21.06 -11.20 -1.62
CA ALA A 46 -22.18 -11.70 -2.43
C ALA A 46 -23.53 -11.62 -1.68
N LEU A 47 -23.55 -11.93 -0.38
CA LEU A 47 -24.73 -11.78 0.48
C LEU A 47 -25.15 -10.32 0.62
N CYS A 48 -24.21 -9.40 0.85
CA CYS A 48 -24.52 -7.97 0.88
C CYS A 48 -25.16 -7.50 -0.43
N LEU A 49 -24.63 -7.90 -1.59
CA LEU A 49 -25.19 -7.57 -2.88
C LEU A 49 -26.57 -8.20 -3.13
N ALA A 50 -26.86 -9.36 -2.53
CA ALA A 50 -28.15 -10.02 -2.68
C ALA A 50 -29.25 -9.39 -1.83
N PHE A 51 -28.93 -8.95 -0.61
CA PHE A 51 -29.93 -8.51 0.36
C PHE A 51 -29.99 -6.99 0.57
N VAL A 52 -28.88 -6.27 0.36
CA VAL A 52 -28.83 -4.82 0.57
C VAL A 52 -29.21 -4.10 -0.71
N LYS A 53 -30.24 -3.27 -0.63
CA LYS A 53 -30.61 -2.35 -1.71
C LYS A 53 -29.84 -1.05 -1.52
N PHE A 54 -28.94 -0.78 -2.46
CA PHE A 54 -28.15 0.45 -2.45
C PHE A 54 -28.94 1.55 -3.20
N PRO A 55 -29.26 2.68 -2.56
CA PRO A 55 -29.91 3.79 -3.25
C PRO A 55 -28.92 4.50 -4.19
N ASP A 56 -29.43 5.08 -5.25
CA ASP A 56 -28.66 5.98 -6.11
C ASP A 56 -28.44 7.30 -5.36
N VAL A 57 -27.21 7.53 -4.90
CA VAL A 57 -26.84 8.68 -4.07
C VAL A 57 -26.69 9.94 -4.92
N THR A 58 -26.21 9.80 -6.16
CA THR A 58 -25.96 10.92 -7.07
C THR A 58 -26.04 10.49 -8.52
N PRO A 59 -26.62 11.30 -9.42
CA PRO A 59 -26.60 11.05 -10.85
C PRO A 59 -25.24 11.42 -11.50
N ASP A 60 -24.37 12.09 -10.77
CA ASP A 60 -23.05 12.51 -11.28
C ASP A 60 -22.10 11.32 -11.38
N LYS A 61 -21.73 10.99 -12.63
CA LYS A 61 -20.84 9.87 -12.93
C LYS A 61 -19.43 10.07 -12.38
N LEU A 62 -18.94 11.32 -12.32
CA LEU A 62 -17.61 11.63 -11.81
C LEU A 62 -17.54 11.39 -10.30
N LEU A 63 -18.52 11.90 -9.56
CA LEU A 63 -18.63 11.64 -8.12
C LEU A 63 -18.79 10.15 -7.84
N THR A 64 -19.63 9.46 -8.60
CA THR A 64 -19.81 8.01 -8.48
C THR A 64 -18.52 7.25 -8.75
N ALA A 65 -17.73 7.64 -9.75
CA ALA A 65 -16.46 7.00 -10.06
C ALA A 65 -15.42 7.19 -8.93
N VAL A 66 -15.27 8.40 -8.42
CA VAL A 66 -14.27 8.72 -7.38
C VAL A 66 -14.66 8.10 -6.04
N PHE A 67 -15.87 8.40 -5.55
CA PHE A 67 -16.31 7.89 -4.24
C PHE A 67 -16.61 6.40 -4.26
N GLY A 68 -17.16 5.88 -5.37
CA GLY A 68 -17.33 4.44 -5.56
C GLY A 68 -15.99 3.71 -5.53
N GLY A 69 -14.97 4.25 -6.21
CA GLY A 69 -13.60 3.75 -6.15
C GLY A 69 -13.03 3.78 -4.73
N PHE A 70 -13.24 4.87 -3.99
CA PHE A 70 -12.82 4.99 -2.59
C PHE A 70 -13.45 3.89 -1.71
N PHE A 71 -14.76 3.69 -1.76
CA PHE A 71 -15.43 2.67 -0.95
C PHE A 71 -15.06 1.24 -1.37
N ILE A 72 -14.95 0.98 -2.69
CA ILE A 72 -14.50 -0.31 -3.21
C ILE A 72 -13.08 -0.60 -2.72
N GLY A 73 -12.16 0.36 -2.90
CA GLY A 73 -10.79 0.24 -2.43
C GLY A 73 -10.69 0.05 -0.92
N GLY A 74 -11.58 0.74 -0.16
CA GLY A 74 -11.73 0.56 1.27
C GLY A 74 -12.07 -0.88 1.66
N GLY A 75 -13.07 -1.45 1.03
CA GLY A 75 -13.50 -2.84 1.26
C GLY A 75 -12.42 -3.85 0.90
N ILE A 76 -11.78 -3.69 -0.27
CA ILE A 76 -10.68 -4.56 -0.72
C ILE A 76 -9.48 -4.46 0.23
N GLY A 77 -9.06 -3.25 0.59
CA GLY A 77 -7.93 -3.03 1.49
C GLY A 77 -8.15 -3.66 2.88
N LEU A 78 -9.37 -3.57 3.43
CA LEU A 78 -9.72 -4.23 4.68
C LEU A 78 -9.71 -5.76 4.57
N ALA A 79 -10.19 -6.32 3.46
CA ALA A 79 -10.15 -7.75 3.20
C ALA A 79 -8.71 -8.27 3.14
N ILE A 80 -7.83 -7.56 2.41
CA ILE A 80 -6.41 -7.90 2.30
C ILE A 80 -5.72 -7.82 3.68
N ARG A 81 -5.98 -6.80 4.49
CA ARG A 81 -5.48 -6.71 5.87
C ARG A 81 -5.99 -7.86 6.75
N GLY A 82 -7.21 -8.33 6.51
CA GLY A 82 -7.77 -9.52 7.14
C GLY A 82 -7.14 -10.84 6.64
N GLY A 83 -6.24 -10.79 5.65
CA GLY A 83 -5.56 -11.95 5.07
C GLY A 83 -6.42 -12.73 4.09
N GLY A 84 -7.44 -12.10 3.51
CA GLY A 84 -8.27 -12.63 2.43
C GLY A 84 -8.21 -11.72 1.19
N VAL A 85 -8.87 -12.14 0.12
CA VAL A 85 -9.06 -11.36 -1.11
C VAL A 85 -10.54 -11.39 -1.51
N LEU A 86 -10.99 -10.39 -2.23
CA LEU A 86 -12.37 -10.26 -2.72
C LEU A 86 -12.50 -10.59 -4.21
N ASP A 87 -11.39 -10.64 -4.95
CA ASP A 87 -11.40 -10.85 -6.39
C ASP A 87 -10.38 -11.93 -6.81
N GLY A 88 -10.80 -12.76 -7.76
CA GLY A 88 -9.97 -13.79 -8.37
C GLY A 88 -8.78 -13.23 -9.16
N THR A 89 -8.87 -12.01 -9.66
CA THR A 89 -7.75 -11.35 -10.36
C THR A 89 -6.55 -11.13 -9.45
N GLU A 90 -6.77 -10.82 -8.16
CA GLU A 90 -5.71 -10.71 -7.16
C GLU A 90 -5.02 -12.05 -6.91
N ILE A 91 -5.80 -13.14 -6.85
CA ILE A 91 -5.25 -14.50 -6.72
C ILE A 91 -4.46 -14.88 -7.97
N ALA A 92 -5.00 -14.58 -9.17
CA ALA A 92 -4.31 -14.82 -10.43
C ALA A 92 -2.97 -14.05 -10.50
N ALA A 93 -2.99 -12.78 -10.12
CA ALA A 93 -1.80 -11.93 -10.09
C ALA A 93 -0.74 -12.46 -9.12
N LEU A 94 -1.16 -12.91 -7.93
CA LEU A 94 -0.27 -13.54 -6.95
C LEU A 94 0.38 -14.81 -7.50
N LEU A 95 -0.38 -15.65 -8.21
CA LEU A 95 0.12 -16.89 -8.79
C LEU A 95 1.11 -16.65 -9.94
N VAL A 96 0.81 -15.69 -10.81
CA VAL A 96 1.70 -15.28 -11.90
C VAL A 96 3.00 -14.69 -11.37
N SER A 97 2.90 -13.78 -10.38
CA SER A 97 4.06 -13.17 -9.75
C SER A 97 4.97 -14.20 -9.06
N LYS A 98 4.40 -15.22 -8.41
CA LYS A 98 5.19 -16.32 -7.82
C LYS A 98 5.96 -17.14 -8.85
N ARG A 99 5.50 -17.23 -10.08
CA ARG A 99 6.14 -17.94 -11.18
C ARG A 99 7.16 -17.11 -11.97
N SER A 100 7.03 -15.78 -11.90
CA SER A 100 7.87 -14.83 -12.63
C SER A 100 8.80 -14.11 -11.66
N HIS A 101 10.11 -14.18 -11.91
CA HIS A 101 11.08 -13.38 -11.17
C HIS A 101 11.09 -11.90 -11.56
N LEU A 102 10.41 -11.53 -12.66
CA LEU A 102 10.43 -10.19 -13.23
C LEU A 102 9.18 -9.36 -12.90
N LEU A 103 8.03 -10.02 -12.70
CA LEU A 103 6.73 -9.35 -12.52
C LEU A 103 6.31 -9.38 -11.05
N LYS A 104 6.09 -8.20 -10.48
CA LYS A 104 5.46 -8.05 -9.18
C LYS A 104 3.94 -8.22 -9.32
N VAL A 105 3.26 -8.51 -8.21
CA VAL A 105 1.78 -8.65 -8.20
C VAL A 105 1.09 -7.42 -8.80
N GLY A 106 1.55 -6.22 -8.44
CA GLY A 106 1.02 -4.97 -8.97
C GLY A 106 1.17 -4.81 -10.49
N ASP A 107 2.28 -5.28 -11.05
CA ASP A 107 2.53 -5.21 -12.52
C ASP A 107 1.54 -6.11 -13.27
N VAL A 108 1.28 -7.30 -12.75
CA VAL A 108 0.30 -8.24 -13.34
C VAL A 108 -1.10 -7.66 -13.27
N ILE A 109 -1.51 -7.09 -12.13
CA ILE A 109 -2.81 -6.43 -11.97
C ILE A 109 -2.93 -5.25 -12.95
N LEU A 110 -1.89 -4.43 -13.08
CA LEU A 110 -1.87 -3.31 -14.00
C LEU A 110 -2.06 -3.76 -15.46
N ILE A 111 -1.32 -4.78 -15.89
CA ILE A 111 -1.43 -5.35 -17.24
C ILE A 111 -2.85 -5.87 -17.49
N LEU A 112 -3.42 -6.64 -16.56
CA LEU A 112 -4.79 -7.14 -16.67
C LEU A 112 -5.80 -6.00 -16.81
N ASN A 113 -5.65 -4.95 -15.99
CA ASN A 113 -6.55 -3.79 -16.04
C ASN A 113 -6.42 -3.01 -17.36
N ILE A 114 -5.23 -2.87 -17.93
CA ILE A 114 -5.04 -2.25 -19.25
C ILE A 114 -5.88 -3.00 -20.31
N PHE A 115 -5.83 -4.34 -20.34
CA PHE A 115 -6.64 -5.12 -21.27
C PHE A 115 -8.14 -4.96 -21.02
N ILE A 116 -8.58 -4.94 -19.76
CA ILE A 116 -9.98 -4.74 -19.38
C ILE A 116 -10.45 -3.35 -19.83
N PHE A 117 -9.67 -2.30 -19.62
CA PHE A 117 -10.05 -0.94 -20.01
C PHE A 117 -10.06 -0.74 -21.52
N LEU A 118 -9.12 -1.36 -22.26
CA LEU A 118 -9.14 -1.36 -23.71
C LEU A 118 -10.39 -2.08 -24.26
N ALA A 119 -10.74 -3.24 -23.70
CA ALA A 119 -11.96 -3.93 -24.06
C ALA A 119 -13.20 -3.09 -23.71
N ALA A 120 -13.23 -2.44 -22.55
CA ALA A 120 -14.32 -1.54 -22.18
C ALA A 120 -14.43 -0.36 -23.14
N ALA A 121 -13.33 0.24 -23.57
CA ALA A 121 -13.33 1.33 -24.54
C ALA A 121 -13.89 0.88 -25.90
N PHE A 122 -13.56 -0.34 -26.32
CA PHE A 122 -14.03 -0.90 -27.60
C PHE A 122 -15.51 -1.26 -27.58
N PHE A 123 -16.00 -1.91 -26.50
CA PHE A 123 -17.37 -2.42 -26.43
C PHE A 123 -18.39 -1.43 -25.84
N LEU A 124 -17.97 -0.57 -24.92
CA LEU A 124 -18.84 0.35 -24.17
C LEU A 124 -18.63 1.82 -24.56
N GLY A 125 -17.54 2.12 -25.26
CA GLY A 125 -17.15 3.47 -25.64
C GLY A 125 -16.10 4.09 -24.70
N ILE A 126 -15.54 5.22 -25.11
CA ILE A 126 -14.42 5.87 -24.42
C ILE A 126 -14.85 6.44 -23.06
N GLU A 127 -16.02 7.06 -22.96
CA GLU A 127 -16.48 7.71 -21.72
C GLU A 127 -16.60 6.71 -20.55
N PRO A 128 -17.30 5.54 -20.67
CA PRO A 128 -17.31 4.53 -19.62
C PRO A 128 -15.94 3.97 -19.27
N ALA A 129 -15.04 3.85 -20.25
CA ALA A 129 -13.68 3.39 -20.00
C ALA A 129 -12.89 4.39 -19.13
N LEU A 130 -13.00 5.69 -19.40
CA LEU A 130 -12.36 6.75 -18.60
C LEU A 130 -12.89 6.77 -17.17
N TYR A 131 -14.20 6.65 -16.95
CA TYR A 131 -14.75 6.52 -15.60
C TYR A 131 -14.26 5.26 -14.88
N SER A 132 -14.09 4.15 -15.59
CA SER A 132 -13.55 2.91 -15.03
C SER A 132 -12.09 3.06 -14.60
N ILE A 133 -11.28 3.74 -15.41
CA ILE A 133 -9.88 4.07 -15.06
C ILE A 133 -9.83 4.96 -13.82
N LEU A 134 -10.69 5.98 -13.74
CA LEU A 134 -10.76 6.87 -12.58
C LEU A 134 -11.18 6.13 -11.31
N THR A 135 -12.20 5.26 -11.41
CA THR A 135 -12.64 4.40 -10.30
C THR A 135 -11.51 3.50 -9.82
N TYR A 136 -10.77 2.87 -10.76
CA TYR A 136 -9.62 2.03 -10.42
C TYR A 136 -8.50 2.82 -9.76
N ALA A 137 -8.18 4.02 -10.25
CA ALA A 137 -7.15 4.87 -9.66
C ALA A 137 -7.51 5.29 -8.22
N ALA A 138 -8.76 5.67 -7.97
CA ALA A 138 -9.26 5.98 -6.64
C ALA A 138 -9.20 4.75 -5.71
N ALA A 139 -9.65 3.59 -6.20
CA ALA A 139 -9.61 2.34 -5.45
C ALA A 139 -8.19 1.91 -5.11
N SER A 140 -7.27 1.93 -6.08
CA SER A 140 -5.86 1.56 -5.88
C SER A 140 -5.19 2.42 -4.82
N LYS A 141 -5.36 3.74 -4.86
CA LYS A 141 -4.82 4.64 -3.84
C LYS A 141 -5.40 4.41 -2.46
N THR A 142 -6.69 4.08 -2.39
CA THR A 142 -7.35 3.76 -1.11
C THR A 142 -6.88 2.42 -0.56
N ILE A 143 -6.68 1.41 -1.41
CA ILE A 143 -6.11 0.11 -1.03
C ILE A 143 -4.72 0.31 -0.43
N ASP A 144 -3.84 1.02 -1.14
CA ASP A 144 -2.48 1.32 -0.68
C ASP A 144 -2.50 2.02 0.68
N PHE A 145 -3.36 3.02 0.84
CA PHE A 145 -3.53 3.72 2.11
C PHE A 145 -4.00 2.82 3.25
N ILE A 146 -4.94 1.91 2.99
CA ILE A 146 -5.46 1.00 4.02
C ILE A 146 -4.45 -0.08 4.36
N ILE A 147 -3.74 -0.63 3.37
CA ILE A 147 -2.77 -1.72 3.60
C ILE A 147 -1.54 -1.20 4.33
N HIS A 148 -0.93 -0.14 3.84
CA HIS A 148 0.33 0.40 4.35
C HIS A 148 0.11 1.44 5.45
N GLY A 149 -1.09 2.05 5.51
CA GLY A 149 -1.41 3.09 6.48
C GLY A 149 -0.66 4.39 6.20
N ILE A 150 -0.62 5.24 7.23
CA ILE A 150 0.16 6.49 7.24
C ILE A 150 1.63 6.20 7.67
N GLU A 151 1.89 5.01 8.19
CA GLU A 151 3.19 4.62 8.72
C GLU A 151 4.13 4.13 7.61
N GLU A 152 4.47 5.00 6.66
CA GLU A 152 5.64 4.79 5.82
C GLU A 152 6.89 4.99 6.66
N TYR A 153 7.74 3.97 6.73
CA TYR A 153 9.04 4.11 7.36
C TYR A 153 9.95 4.96 6.49
N THR A 154 10.70 5.83 7.15
CA THR A 154 11.62 6.74 6.48
C THR A 154 12.97 6.64 7.18
N ALA A 155 14.01 6.40 6.40
CA ALA A 155 15.38 6.55 6.88
C ALA A 155 15.71 8.04 6.97
N ILE A 156 16.23 8.47 8.11
CA ILE A 156 16.79 9.80 8.27
C ILE A 156 18.30 9.63 8.43
N LEU A 157 19.04 10.35 7.60
CA LEU A 157 20.48 10.45 7.69
C LEU A 157 20.82 11.87 8.10
N ILE A 158 21.56 12.00 9.18
CA ILE A 158 21.97 13.28 9.77
C ILE A 158 23.48 13.33 9.82
N VAL A 159 24.08 14.34 9.19
CA VAL A 159 25.51 14.62 9.23
C VAL A 159 25.71 15.86 10.06
N SER A 160 26.42 15.72 11.19
CA SER A 160 26.65 16.81 12.15
C SER A 160 27.95 16.62 12.92
N THR A 161 28.56 17.71 13.34
CA THR A 161 29.68 17.71 14.26
C THR A 161 29.25 17.44 15.71
N LYS A 162 27.96 17.63 16.01
CA LYS A 162 27.33 17.32 17.31
C LYS A 162 26.52 16.01 17.27
N GLY A 163 27.04 15.01 16.54
CA GLY A 163 26.32 13.74 16.33
C GLY A 163 25.98 13.02 17.62
N ASP A 164 26.87 13.00 18.62
CA ASP A 164 26.62 12.30 19.88
C ASP A 164 25.46 12.94 20.67
N GLU A 165 25.40 14.27 20.75
CA GLU A 165 24.31 14.99 21.41
C GLU A 165 22.96 14.71 20.70
N ILE A 166 22.94 14.73 19.35
CA ILE A 166 21.75 14.43 18.57
C ILE A 166 21.30 12.97 18.75
N LYS A 167 22.26 12.03 18.77
CA LYS A 167 22.00 10.61 19.02
C LYS A 167 21.31 10.40 20.37
N GLU A 168 21.89 10.98 21.44
CA GLU A 168 21.34 10.86 22.78
C GLU A 168 19.93 11.43 22.88
N ALA A 169 19.69 12.59 22.28
CA ALA A 169 18.38 13.22 22.25
C ALA A 169 17.34 12.36 21.47
N ILE A 170 17.69 11.81 20.31
CA ILE A 170 16.78 10.92 19.54
C ILE A 170 16.43 9.68 20.37
N VAL A 171 17.40 9.08 21.05
CA VAL A 171 17.16 7.88 21.86
C VAL A 171 16.33 8.21 23.10
N ALA A 172 16.62 9.31 23.79
CA ALA A 172 15.92 9.71 25.02
C ALA A 172 14.46 10.15 24.74
N ASP A 173 14.26 11.04 23.76
CA ASP A 173 12.96 11.68 23.54
C ASP A 173 12.04 10.90 22.62
N LEU A 174 12.59 10.21 21.62
CA LEU A 174 11.80 9.50 20.61
C LEU A 174 11.84 7.98 20.77
N HIS A 175 12.71 7.46 21.62
CA HIS A 175 12.88 6.03 21.86
C HIS A 175 13.12 5.26 20.56
N ARG A 176 13.96 5.83 19.66
CA ARG A 176 14.31 5.27 18.36
C ARG A 176 15.77 4.84 18.32
N GLY A 177 16.01 3.74 17.60
CA GLY A 177 17.36 3.27 17.34
C GLY A 177 18.12 4.25 16.44
N VAL A 178 19.38 4.52 16.78
CA VAL A 178 20.29 5.32 15.97
C VAL A 178 21.56 4.52 15.72
N THR A 179 21.90 4.35 14.46
CA THR A 179 23.17 3.75 14.02
C THR A 179 24.15 4.87 13.67
N VAL A 180 25.34 4.83 14.24
CA VAL A 180 26.40 5.78 13.92
C VAL A 180 27.27 5.18 12.83
N LEU A 181 27.35 5.86 11.69
CA LEU A 181 28.25 5.52 10.60
C LEU A 181 29.45 6.47 10.65
N ARG A 182 30.65 5.94 10.50
CA ARG A 182 31.86 6.75 10.43
C ARG A 182 32.09 7.20 8.98
N GLY A 183 32.12 8.51 8.77
CA GLY A 183 32.45 9.10 7.47
C GLY A 183 33.97 9.32 7.37
N GLY A 184 34.54 8.95 6.23
CA GLY A 184 35.98 9.16 5.95
C GLY A 184 36.36 10.59 5.56
N GLY A 185 35.48 11.58 5.83
CA GLY A 185 35.64 12.97 5.42
C GLY A 185 34.68 13.35 4.26
N GLY A 186 34.56 14.64 4.01
CA GLY A 186 33.68 15.16 2.95
C GLY A 186 34.05 16.60 2.58
N MET A 187 33.64 17.03 1.40
CA MET A 187 33.78 18.39 0.94
C MET A 187 32.40 19.03 0.80
N GLY A 188 32.14 20.10 1.52
CA GLY A 188 30.88 20.83 1.48
C GLY A 188 31.07 22.32 1.37
N SER A 189 30.01 23.09 1.59
CA SER A 189 30.05 24.58 1.54
C SER A 189 31.03 25.21 2.54
N ARG A 190 31.51 24.46 3.55
CA ARG A 190 32.50 24.88 4.56
C ARG A 190 33.93 24.37 4.29
N GLY A 191 34.21 23.84 3.10
CA GLY A 191 35.48 23.27 2.73
C GLY A 191 35.59 21.77 3.05
N ILE A 192 36.85 21.26 3.06
CA ILE A 192 37.19 19.88 3.37
C ILE A 192 37.16 19.72 4.87
N ASN A 193 36.29 18.86 5.39
CA ASN A 193 36.31 18.43 6.80
C ASN A 193 37.00 17.09 6.88
N GLU A 194 38.22 17.09 7.38
CA GLU A 194 39.01 15.87 7.61
C GLU A 194 38.66 15.19 8.96
N LEU A 195 37.83 15.81 9.79
CA LEU A 195 37.60 15.36 11.16
C LEU A 195 36.19 14.82 11.36
N ASP A 196 36.13 13.56 11.74
CA ASP A 196 35.15 12.85 12.56
C ASP A 196 33.68 13.40 12.52
N GLN A 197 33.10 13.48 11.32
CA GLN A 197 31.68 13.76 11.23
C GLN A 197 30.91 12.45 11.52
N SER A 198 30.14 12.46 12.58
CA SER A 198 29.22 11.38 12.86
C SER A 198 28.06 11.44 11.88
N ILE A 199 27.87 10.38 11.12
CA ILE A 199 26.69 10.18 10.27
C ILE A 199 25.73 9.33 11.07
N LEU A 200 24.59 9.92 11.46
CA LEU A 200 23.55 9.23 12.18
C LEU A 200 22.54 8.69 11.20
N TYR A 201 22.23 7.41 11.31
CA TYR A 201 21.20 6.75 10.54
C TYR A 201 20.11 6.27 11.50
N SER A 202 18.89 6.74 11.32
CA SER A 202 17.72 6.33 12.12
C SER A 202 16.54 6.03 11.22
N VAL A 203 15.75 5.02 11.58
CA VAL A 203 14.53 4.68 10.90
C VAL A 203 13.35 5.08 11.77
N VAL A 204 12.50 5.95 11.23
CA VAL A 204 11.36 6.53 11.95
C VAL A 204 10.11 6.45 11.09
N THR A 205 8.94 6.67 11.69
CA THR A 205 7.70 6.80 10.93
C THR A 205 7.62 8.18 10.27
N ARG A 206 6.85 8.30 9.20
CA ARG A 206 6.63 9.59 8.51
C ARG A 206 6.16 10.70 9.45
N LEU A 207 5.39 10.36 10.48
CA LEU A 207 4.89 11.31 11.48
C LEU A 207 5.98 11.84 12.42
N GLU A 208 7.07 11.10 12.60
CA GLU A 208 8.17 11.45 13.48
C GLU A 208 9.27 12.27 12.79
N ILE A 209 9.27 12.32 11.45
CA ILE A 209 10.27 13.06 10.66
C ILE A 209 10.41 14.51 11.14
N GLY A 210 9.27 15.19 11.35
CA GLY A 210 9.25 16.58 11.79
C GLY A 210 9.94 16.76 13.15
N LYS A 211 9.64 15.87 14.09
CA LYS A 211 10.22 15.89 15.43
C LYS A 211 11.74 15.68 15.39
N VAL A 212 12.22 14.68 14.65
CA VAL A 212 13.67 14.42 14.51
C VAL A 212 14.38 15.60 13.86
N LYS A 213 13.79 16.19 12.81
CA LYS A 213 14.37 17.36 12.14
C LYS A 213 14.44 18.57 13.06
N SER A 214 13.40 18.85 13.82
CA SER A 214 13.38 19.96 14.80
C SER A 214 14.44 19.76 15.89
N LEU A 215 14.48 18.56 16.49
CA LEU A 215 15.44 18.21 17.53
C LEU A 215 16.89 18.34 17.03
N ALA A 216 17.19 17.80 15.86
CA ALA A 216 18.53 17.88 15.28
C ALA A 216 18.93 19.32 14.95
N LYS A 217 18.00 20.16 14.46
CA LYS A 217 18.25 21.57 14.14
C LYS A 217 18.35 22.46 15.37
N GLU A 218 17.73 22.10 16.48
CA GLU A 218 17.85 22.78 17.77
C GLU A 218 19.27 22.61 18.35
N ILE A 219 19.82 21.39 18.25
CA ILE A 219 21.18 21.07 18.73
C ILE A 219 22.25 21.60 17.76
N ASP A 220 22.07 21.37 16.48
CA ASP A 220 22.97 21.86 15.42
C ASP A 220 22.17 22.47 14.25
N PRO A 221 22.00 23.80 14.21
CA PRO A 221 21.34 24.48 13.10
C PRO A 221 21.99 24.21 11.74
N ALA A 222 23.26 23.81 11.74
CA ALA A 222 24.02 23.51 10.54
C ALA A 222 24.00 22.03 10.14
N ALA A 223 23.33 21.16 10.89
CA ALA A 223 23.20 19.76 10.55
C ALA A 223 22.62 19.56 9.14
N PHE A 224 23.23 18.67 8.35
CA PHE A 224 22.72 18.26 7.08
C PHE A 224 21.82 17.04 7.27
N ILE A 225 20.57 17.12 6.82
CA ILE A 225 19.57 16.09 7.06
C ILE A 225 18.97 15.66 5.73
N THR A 226 19.04 14.37 5.41
CA THR A 226 18.34 13.77 4.28
C THR A 226 17.34 12.74 4.75
N THR A 227 16.28 12.54 3.99
CA THR A 227 15.23 11.57 4.28
C THR A 227 14.93 10.74 3.06
N HIS A 228 14.85 9.41 3.23
CA HIS A 228 14.54 8.46 2.17
C HIS A 228 13.38 7.57 2.61
N ALA A 229 12.31 7.49 1.81
CA ALA A 229 11.24 6.53 2.04
C ALA A 229 11.78 5.10 1.91
N LEU A 230 11.45 4.24 2.85
CA LEU A 230 11.82 2.83 2.84
C LEU A 230 10.62 2.00 2.41
N SER A 231 10.83 1.10 1.46
CA SER A 231 9.78 0.22 0.97
C SER A 231 9.46 -0.91 1.95
N ASP A 232 10.44 -1.31 2.76
CA ASP A 232 10.30 -2.38 3.75
C ASP A 232 11.39 -2.26 4.82
N VAL A 233 11.04 -2.64 6.06
CA VAL A 233 11.97 -2.61 7.20
C VAL A 233 11.70 -3.82 8.08
N GLU A 234 12.71 -4.64 8.30
CA GLU A 234 12.64 -5.80 9.17
C GLU A 234 13.68 -5.71 10.30
N GLY A 235 13.23 -5.93 11.54
CA GLY A 235 14.08 -5.90 12.73
C GLY A 235 14.30 -4.49 13.31
N GLY A 236 15.10 -4.41 14.39
CA GLY A 236 15.45 -3.16 15.08
C GLY A 236 14.40 -2.65 16.07
N LEU A 237 14.67 -1.47 16.67
CA LEU A 237 13.77 -0.75 17.59
C LEU A 237 12.71 0.06 16.79
N ILE A 238 11.88 -0.67 16.04
CA ILE A 238 10.80 -0.08 15.26
C ILE A 238 9.50 -0.36 16.02
N LYS A 239 8.62 0.65 16.16
CA LYS A 239 7.27 0.42 16.69
C LYS A 239 6.56 -0.54 15.76
N ARG A 240 6.37 -1.79 16.17
CA ARG A 240 5.52 -2.71 15.42
C ARG A 240 4.11 -2.16 15.44
N PRO A 241 3.39 -2.11 14.29
CA PRO A 241 1.97 -1.81 14.31
C PRO A 241 1.26 -2.77 15.27
N LEU A 242 0.33 -2.26 16.08
CA LEU A 242 -0.41 -3.00 17.12
C LEU A 242 -1.26 -4.18 16.62
N LEU A 243 -1.12 -4.60 15.36
CA LEU A 243 -2.01 -5.56 14.69
C LEU A 243 -1.35 -6.88 14.26
N HIS A 244 -0.19 -7.23 14.81
CA HIS A 244 0.39 -8.57 14.66
C HIS A 244 0.34 -9.34 15.98
N HIS A 245 -0.81 -9.84 16.33
CA HIS A 245 -1.01 -11.00 17.21
C HIS A 245 -1.83 -12.08 16.49
#